data_4834cfd8a703f152d3704a73f127f5cb
#
_entry.id   4834cfd8a703f152d3704a73f127f5cb
#
_cell.length_a   1.000
_cell.length_b   1.000
_cell.length_c   1.000
_cell.angle_alpha   90.00
_cell.angle_beta   90.00
_cell.angle_gamma   90.00
#
_symmetry.space_group_name_H-M   'P 1'
#
loop_
_entity.id
_entity.type
_entity.pdbx_description
1 polymer ?
#
loop_
_entity_poly.entity_id
_entity_poly.type
_entity_poly.pdbx_seq_one_letter_code
_entity_poly.pdbx_strand_id
1 'polypeptide(L)'
;MCIRDRLKEYSHTKFEDVAVSFIASVVVPYGFSIFVRLRDIDGYKTQIGVYLILFGLISALGTDTGAQLGGMAFGKHKMSPNISPKKTVEGAVCGVITGFALNLIAMLLYNHFADSPLTQTQAIVLMCVEPLIGVMSMMGDLSASVLKRNFGVKDFGKIFPGHGGVMDRFDSSLFTLPLTYCVAMMVL
;
A
#
# COMPACT_ATOMS: atom_id res chain seq x y z
N MET A 1 -23.30 2.89 -11.28
CA MET A 1 -23.55 3.26 -12.69
C MET A 1 -22.77 2.32 -13.58
N CYS A 2 -23.42 1.63 -14.50
CA CYS A 2 -22.78 0.58 -15.29
C CYS A 2 -21.97 1.21 -16.44
N ILE A 3 -20.80 0.63 -16.81
CA ILE A 3 -19.98 1.09 -17.95
C ILE A 3 -20.84 1.19 -19.22
N ARG A 4 -21.81 0.27 -19.40
CA ARG A 4 -22.77 0.27 -20.52
C ARG A 4 -23.63 1.53 -20.61
N ASP A 5 -24.04 2.10 -19.48
CA ASP A 5 -24.90 3.29 -19.47
C ASP A 5 -24.11 4.55 -19.83
N ARG A 6 -22.83 4.59 -19.43
CA ARG A 6 -21.91 5.67 -19.82
C ARG A 6 -21.52 5.65 -21.29
N LEU A 7 -21.41 4.46 -21.90
CA LEU A 7 -21.13 4.33 -23.34
C LEU A 7 -22.32 4.76 -24.22
N LYS A 8 -23.56 4.72 -23.71
CA LYS A 8 -24.73 5.19 -24.43
C LYS A 8 -24.87 6.72 -24.45
N GLU A 9 -24.39 7.40 -23.40
CA GLU A 9 -24.40 8.86 -23.28
C GLU A 9 -22.98 9.44 -23.45
N TYR A 10 -22.31 9.08 -24.54
CA TYR A 10 -20.92 9.43 -24.77
C TYR A 10 -20.66 10.96 -24.80
N SER A 11 -21.68 11.77 -25.17
CA SER A 11 -21.60 13.24 -25.23
C SER A 11 -21.37 13.90 -23.85
N HIS A 12 -21.67 13.18 -22.75
CA HIS A 12 -21.45 13.63 -21.36
C HIS A 12 -20.33 12.89 -20.64
N THR A 13 -19.67 11.93 -21.31
CA THR A 13 -18.62 11.10 -20.70
C THR A 13 -17.26 11.78 -20.85
N LYS A 14 -16.67 12.19 -19.74
CA LYS A 14 -15.29 12.71 -19.72
C LYS A 14 -14.28 11.57 -19.74
N PHE A 15 -13.10 11.82 -20.30
CA PHE A 15 -11.98 10.87 -20.29
C PHE A 15 -11.62 10.42 -18.86
N GLU A 16 -11.70 11.34 -17.89
CA GLU A 16 -11.48 11.06 -16.47
C GLU A 16 -12.40 9.97 -15.93
N ASP A 17 -13.68 9.96 -16.32
CA ASP A 17 -14.66 8.95 -15.89
C ASP A 17 -14.32 7.57 -16.43
N VAL A 18 -13.82 7.48 -17.66
CA VAL A 18 -13.39 6.24 -18.29
C VAL A 18 -12.13 5.72 -17.60
N ALA A 19 -11.14 6.59 -17.39
CA ALA A 19 -9.89 6.25 -16.71
C ALA A 19 -10.14 5.69 -15.29
N VAL A 20 -10.99 6.37 -14.52
CA VAL A 20 -11.33 5.90 -13.15
C VAL A 20 -12.10 4.58 -13.19
N SER A 21 -13.01 4.40 -14.13
CA SER A 21 -13.74 3.12 -14.29
C SER A 21 -12.78 1.99 -14.65
N PHE A 22 -11.78 2.24 -15.47
CA PHE A 22 -10.72 1.28 -15.81
C PHE A 22 -9.86 0.94 -14.58
N ILE A 23 -9.40 1.96 -13.84
CA ILE A 23 -8.62 1.76 -12.62
C ILE A 23 -9.42 0.91 -11.62
N ALA A 24 -10.68 1.27 -11.36
CA ALA A 24 -11.51 0.57 -10.39
C ALA A 24 -11.85 -0.87 -10.80
N SER A 25 -12.04 -1.15 -12.09
CA SER A 25 -12.47 -2.47 -12.58
C SER A 25 -11.33 -3.40 -12.97
N VAL A 26 -10.13 -2.88 -13.27
CA VAL A 26 -8.99 -3.68 -13.73
C VAL A 26 -7.80 -3.56 -12.77
N VAL A 27 -7.33 -2.33 -12.50
CA VAL A 27 -6.09 -2.13 -11.75
C VAL A 27 -6.25 -2.55 -10.28
N VAL A 28 -7.36 -2.17 -9.64
CA VAL A 28 -7.61 -2.52 -8.24
C VAL A 28 -7.77 -4.03 -8.05
N PRO A 29 -8.62 -4.76 -8.80
CA PRO A 29 -8.72 -6.22 -8.68
C PRO A 29 -7.40 -6.92 -9.01
N TYR A 30 -6.65 -6.45 -10.00
CA TYR A 30 -5.32 -6.98 -10.29
C TYR A 30 -4.37 -6.78 -9.10
N GLY A 31 -4.35 -5.60 -8.48
CA GLY A 31 -3.58 -5.34 -7.26
C GLY A 31 -3.92 -6.30 -6.13
N PHE A 32 -5.22 -6.57 -5.90
CA PHE A 32 -5.65 -7.57 -4.92
C PHE A 32 -5.27 -9.00 -5.30
N SER A 33 -5.19 -9.35 -6.59
CA SER A 33 -4.74 -10.68 -7.02
C SER A 33 -3.30 -10.99 -6.61
N ILE A 34 -2.50 -9.97 -6.35
CA ILE A 34 -1.10 -10.11 -5.90
C ILE A 34 -1.00 -10.77 -4.51
N PHE A 35 -1.99 -10.62 -3.64
CA PHE A 35 -2.06 -11.38 -2.39
C PHE A 35 -1.98 -12.89 -2.63
N VAL A 36 -2.75 -13.39 -3.62
CA VAL A 36 -2.75 -14.81 -3.98
C VAL A 36 -1.41 -15.20 -4.61
N ARG A 37 -0.88 -14.37 -5.50
CA ARG A 37 0.41 -14.63 -6.15
C ARG A 37 1.58 -14.65 -5.16
N LEU A 38 1.60 -13.74 -4.19
CA LEU A 38 2.59 -13.75 -3.12
C LEU A 38 2.48 -15.00 -2.25
N ARG A 39 1.24 -15.39 -1.89
CA ARG A 39 0.99 -16.59 -1.12
C ARG A 39 1.55 -17.83 -1.80
N ASP A 40 1.38 -17.92 -3.13
CA ASP A 40 1.67 -19.11 -3.91
C ASP A 40 3.08 -19.07 -4.56
N ILE A 41 3.92 -18.10 -4.18
CA ILE A 41 5.18 -17.80 -4.85
C ILE A 41 6.18 -18.96 -4.86
N ASP A 42 6.15 -19.79 -3.81
CA ASP A 42 6.99 -20.99 -3.66
C ASP A 42 6.21 -22.31 -3.81
N GLY A 43 4.97 -22.25 -4.30
CA GLY A 43 4.09 -23.40 -4.48
C GLY A 43 3.66 -24.05 -3.17
N TYR A 44 3.45 -23.26 -2.12
CA TYR A 44 3.05 -23.68 -0.75
C TYR A 44 4.07 -24.56 -0.02
N LYS A 45 5.31 -24.59 -0.47
CA LYS A 45 6.36 -25.42 0.15
C LYS A 45 6.84 -24.84 1.47
N THR A 46 6.82 -23.51 1.60
CA THR A 46 7.31 -22.82 2.79
C THR A 46 6.30 -21.75 3.24
N GLN A 47 6.56 -21.14 4.39
CA GLN A 47 5.76 -20.03 4.91
C GLN A 47 6.18 -18.65 4.35
N ILE A 48 7.15 -18.63 3.42
CA ILE A 48 7.73 -17.39 2.92
C ILE A 48 6.69 -16.50 2.20
N GLY A 49 5.74 -17.11 1.46
CA GLY A 49 4.68 -16.36 0.78
C GLY A 49 3.80 -15.58 1.75
N VAL A 50 3.42 -16.19 2.88
CA VAL A 50 2.65 -15.52 3.94
C VAL A 50 3.48 -14.41 4.58
N TYR A 51 4.77 -14.66 4.84
CA TYR A 51 5.68 -13.64 5.36
C TYR A 51 5.78 -12.43 4.43
N LEU A 52 5.90 -12.63 3.12
CA LEU A 52 5.97 -11.55 2.13
C LEU A 52 4.69 -10.69 2.07
N ILE A 53 3.53 -11.32 2.24
CA ILE A 53 2.27 -10.58 2.39
C ILE A 53 2.32 -9.72 3.66
N LEU A 54 2.71 -10.31 4.79
CA LEU A 54 2.84 -9.57 6.05
C LEU A 54 3.86 -8.46 5.94
N PHE A 55 4.99 -8.68 5.28
CA PHE A 55 6.02 -7.68 5.03
C PHE A 55 5.46 -6.45 4.30
N GLY A 56 4.74 -6.65 3.19
CA GLY A 56 4.11 -5.55 2.44
C GLY A 56 3.01 -4.83 3.23
N LEU A 57 2.22 -5.56 4.03
CA LEU A 57 1.18 -4.97 4.89
C LEU A 57 1.78 -4.21 6.09
N ILE A 58 2.82 -4.75 6.73
CA ILE A 58 3.53 -4.08 7.82
C ILE A 58 4.19 -2.80 7.31
N SER A 59 4.79 -2.83 6.11
CA SER A 59 5.33 -1.64 5.48
C SER A 59 4.24 -0.58 5.27
N ALA A 60 3.09 -0.94 4.71
CA ALA A 60 1.97 -0.01 4.51
C ALA A 60 1.47 0.58 5.82
N LEU A 61 1.02 -0.27 6.75
CA LEU A 61 0.40 0.16 8.02
C LEU A 61 1.42 0.83 8.95
N GLY A 62 2.65 0.32 8.99
CA GLY A 62 3.74 0.86 9.82
C GLY A 62 4.16 2.24 9.35
N THR A 63 4.31 2.42 8.03
CA THR A 63 4.65 3.72 7.45
C THR A 63 3.55 4.74 7.71
N ASP A 64 2.28 4.39 7.50
CA ASP A 64 1.15 5.30 7.70
C ASP A 64 0.99 5.69 9.18
N THR A 65 1.10 4.71 10.09
CA THR A 65 1.03 4.95 11.54
C THR A 65 2.20 5.80 12.02
N GLY A 66 3.42 5.44 11.61
CA GLY A 66 4.63 6.20 11.94
C GLY A 66 4.61 7.61 11.39
N ALA A 67 4.11 7.80 10.16
CA ALA A 67 3.95 9.10 9.54
C ALA A 67 2.93 9.98 10.30
N GLN A 68 1.84 9.38 10.76
CA GLN A 68 0.82 10.08 11.55
C GLN A 68 1.38 10.50 12.92
N LEU A 69 1.99 9.58 13.66
CA LEU A 69 2.55 9.86 14.99
C LEU A 69 3.72 10.83 14.92
N GLY A 70 4.66 10.62 13.99
CA GLY A 70 5.80 11.50 13.78
C GLY A 70 5.38 12.89 13.30
N GLY A 71 4.36 12.96 12.43
CA GLY A 71 3.76 14.21 11.97
C GLY A 71 3.10 15.02 13.09
N MET A 72 2.44 14.34 14.06
CA MET A 72 1.87 15.00 15.24
C MET A 72 2.95 15.49 16.23
N ALA A 73 4.04 14.72 16.38
CA ALA A 73 5.09 15.05 17.34
C ALA A 73 6.09 16.11 16.82
N PHE A 74 6.49 16.00 15.56
CA PHE A 74 7.60 16.77 14.97
C PHE A 74 7.22 17.57 13.73
N GLY A 75 5.98 17.45 13.22
CA GLY A 75 5.57 18.03 11.94
C GLY A 75 5.60 19.55 11.92
N LYS A 76 6.48 20.12 11.11
CA LYS A 76 6.61 21.56 10.86
C LYS A 76 6.27 21.92 9.42
N HIS A 77 6.71 21.11 8.46
CA HIS A 77 6.55 21.36 7.03
C HIS A 77 5.45 20.48 6.44
N LYS A 78 4.38 21.09 5.93
CA LYS A 78 3.28 20.37 5.29
C LYS A 78 3.72 19.83 3.94
N MET A 79 3.46 18.54 3.67
CA MET A 79 3.83 17.89 2.41
C MET A 79 2.84 18.20 1.29
N SER A 80 1.54 18.23 1.59
CA SER A 80 0.48 18.43 0.59
C SER A 80 -0.71 19.18 1.19
N PRO A 81 -0.62 20.53 1.35
CA PRO A 81 -1.64 21.33 2.04
C PRO A 81 -3.05 21.21 1.44
N ASN A 82 -3.13 21.11 0.11
CA ASN A 82 -4.40 21.11 -0.62
C ASN A 82 -5.09 19.73 -0.68
N ILE A 83 -4.33 18.64 -0.56
CA ILE A 83 -4.81 17.26 -0.71
C ILE A 83 -5.01 16.62 0.64
N SER A 84 -3.98 16.66 1.48
CA SER A 84 -3.97 16.09 2.83
C SER A 84 -3.24 17.04 3.80
N PRO A 85 -3.95 17.99 4.42
CA PRO A 85 -3.33 19.06 5.24
C PRO A 85 -2.67 18.53 6.53
N LYS A 86 -2.91 17.27 6.90
CA LYS A 86 -2.34 16.64 8.09
C LYS A 86 -0.98 15.98 7.82
N LYS A 87 -0.60 15.72 6.54
CA LYS A 87 0.67 15.09 6.20
C LYS A 87 1.82 16.09 6.22
N THR A 88 2.91 15.70 6.87
CA THR A 88 4.14 16.50 7.03
C THR A 88 5.35 15.74 6.51
N VAL A 89 6.39 16.45 6.12
CA VAL A 89 7.65 15.87 5.61
C VAL A 89 8.36 15.11 6.74
N GLU A 90 8.40 15.68 7.94
CA GLU A 90 8.99 15.04 9.12
C GLU A 90 8.23 13.75 9.48
N GLY A 91 6.90 13.80 9.36
CA GLY A 91 6.06 12.61 9.52
C GLY A 91 6.41 11.54 8.51
N ALA A 92 6.63 11.90 7.24
CA ALA A 92 7.02 10.94 6.20
C ALA A 92 8.34 10.22 6.54
N VAL A 93 9.35 10.95 6.99
CA VAL A 93 10.63 10.36 7.44
C VAL A 93 10.42 9.41 8.63
N CYS A 94 9.66 9.84 9.64
CA CYS A 94 9.32 8.98 10.78
C CYS A 94 8.55 7.73 10.33
N GLY A 95 7.66 7.85 9.33
CA GLY A 95 6.93 6.72 8.76
C GLY A 95 7.85 5.67 8.17
N VAL A 96 8.78 6.07 7.30
CA VAL A 96 9.76 5.14 6.69
C VAL A 96 10.62 4.46 7.76
N ILE A 97 11.08 5.21 8.76
CA ILE A 97 11.88 4.65 9.86
C ILE A 97 11.05 3.62 10.66
N THR A 98 9.78 3.94 10.94
CA THR A 98 8.89 3.05 11.70
C THR A 98 8.57 1.79 10.90
N GLY A 99 8.26 1.90 9.60
CA GLY A 99 8.03 0.77 8.70
C GLY A 99 9.25 -0.16 8.66
N PHE A 100 10.44 0.42 8.47
CA PHE A 100 11.71 -0.32 8.49
C PHE A 100 11.92 -1.06 9.82
N ALA A 101 11.73 -0.39 10.96
CA ALA A 101 11.92 -1.00 12.27
C ALA A 101 10.93 -2.15 12.53
N LEU A 102 9.66 -1.96 12.16
CA LEU A 102 8.64 -3.01 12.31
C LEU A 102 8.91 -4.20 11.40
N ASN A 103 9.31 -3.98 10.16
CA ASN A 103 9.69 -5.07 9.25
C ASN A 103 10.96 -5.78 9.68
N LEU A 104 11.93 -5.08 10.27
CA LEU A 104 13.11 -5.71 10.86
C LEU A 104 12.71 -6.64 12.01
N ILE A 105 11.84 -6.20 12.91
CA ILE A 105 11.31 -7.03 14.00
C ILE A 105 10.56 -8.24 13.44
N ALA A 106 9.68 -8.02 12.46
CA ALA A 106 8.92 -9.11 11.82
C ALA A 106 9.84 -10.14 11.15
N MET A 107 10.93 -9.69 10.51
CA MET A 107 11.94 -10.57 9.90
C MET A 107 12.68 -11.41 10.94
N LEU A 108 13.09 -10.81 12.05
CA LEU A 108 13.75 -11.53 13.13
C LEU A 108 12.83 -12.57 13.76
N LEU A 109 11.57 -12.23 13.98
CA LEU A 109 10.54 -13.16 14.47
C LEU A 109 10.32 -14.30 13.48
N TYR A 110 10.15 -13.99 12.19
CA TYR A 110 9.99 -15.00 11.16
C TYR A 110 11.17 -15.97 11.13
N ASN A 111 12.40 -15.47 11.12
CA ASN A 111 13.60 -16.31 11.11
C ASN A 111 13.77 -17.15 12.37
N HIS A 112 13.18 -16.72 13.49
CA HIS A 112 13.24 -17.49 14.75
C HIS A 112 12.19 -18.60 14.82
N PHE A 113 10.98 -18.37 14.27
CA PHE A 113 9.86 -19.29 14.42
C PHE A 113 9.55 -20.13 13.17
N ALA A 114 10.04 -19.73 11.99
CA ALA A 114 9.75 -20.46 10.76
C ALA A 114 10.62 -21.70 10.59
N ASP A 115 10.03 -22.78 10.09
CA ASP A 115 10.75 -24.01 9.74
C ASP A 115 11.76 -23.79 8.61
N SER A 116 11.53 -22.78 7.76
CA SER A 116 12.40 -22.37 6.66
C SER A 116 12.73 -20.88 6.78
N PRO A 117 13.82 -20.53 7.48
CA PRO A 117 14.24 -19.14 7.62
C PRO A 117 14.70 -18.54 6.29
N LEU A 118 14.62 -17.21 6.18
CA LEU A 118 15.13 -16.50 5.02
C LEU A 118 16.63 -16.70 4.85
N THR A 119 17.05 -16.90 3.61
CA THR A 119 18.48 -16.86 3.27
C THR A 119 19.04 -15.44 3.55
N GLN A 120 20.31 -15.35 3.92
CA GLN A 120 20.94 -14.06 4.21
C GLN A 120 20.78 -13.05 3.07
N THR A 121 20.90 -13.51 1.82
CA THR A 121 20.67 -12.65 0.63
C THR A 121 19.24 -12.11 0.58
N GLN A 122 18.23 -12.96 0.81
CA GLN A 122 16.82 -12.57 0.82
C GLN A 122 16.55 -11.52 1.90
N ALA A 123 17.04 -11.74 3.12
CA ALA A 123 16.90 -10.83 4.23
C ALA A 123 17.52 -9.44 3.92
N ILE A 124 18.74 -9.41 3.40
CA ILE A 124 19.44 -8.17 3.05
C ILE A 124 18.68 -7.41 1.95
N VAL A 125 18.28 -8.10 0.87
CA VAL A 125 17.59 -7.43 -0.26
C VAL A 125 16.24 -6.87 0.19
N LEU A 126 15.43 -7.63 0.94
CA LEU A 126 14.14 -7.15 1.45
C LEU A 126 14.32 -5.91 2.33
N MET A 127 15.30 -5.91 3.23
CA MET A 127 15.55 -4.76 4.11
C MET A 127 16.13 -3.56 3.37
N CYS A 128 16.96 -3.76 2.33
CA CYS A 128 17.47 -2.66 1.51
C CYS A 128 16.38 -1.98 0.67
N VAL A 129 15.36 -2.73 0.24
CA VAL A 129 14.26 -2.19 -0.57
C VAL A 129 13.12 -1.64 0.30
N GLU A 130 13.05 -2.02 1.58
CA GLU A 130 11.97 -1.60 2.48
C GLU A 130 11.76 -0.08 2.52
N PRO A 131 12.77 0.80 2.62
CA PRO A 131 12.56 2.24 2.58
C PRO A 131 11.87 2.74 1.31
N LEU A 132 12.17 2.11 0.17
CA LEU A 132 11.50 2.41 -1.10
C LEU A 132 10.03 1.97 -1.05
N ILE A 133 9.74 0.79 -0.48
CA ILE A 133 8.37 0.30 -0.28
C ILE A 133 7.58 1.27 0.61
N GLY A 134 8.18 1.76 1.70
CA GLY A 134 7.58 2.77 2.57
C GLY A 134 7.26 4.09 1.85
N VAL A 135 8.15 4.57 0.98
CA VAL A 135 7.88 5.75 0.13
C VAL A 135 6.72 5.47 -0.83
N MET A 136 6.69 4.31 -1.45
CA MET A 136 5.59 3.91 -2.36
C MET A 136 4.26 3.75 -1.62
N SER A 137 4.25 3.31 -0.36
CA SER A 137 3.09 3.31 0.52
C SER A 137 2.48 4.72 0.63
N MET A 138 3.32 5.71 0.96
CA MET A 138 2.87 7.11 1.07
C MET A 138 2.35 7.68 -0.24
N MET A 139 2.96 7.30 -1.38
CA MET A 139 2.48 7.70 -2.70
C MET A 139 1.11 7.07 -3.01
N GLY A 140 0.88 5.83 -2.60
CA GLY A 140 -0.40 5.14 -2.73
C GLY A 140 -1.52 5.88 -2.00
N ASP A 141 -1.33 6.18 -0.72
CA ASP A 141 -2.29 6.94 0.09
C ASP A 141 -2.52 8.37 -0.45
N LEU A 142 -1.46 9.07 -0.90
CA LEU A 142 -1.62 10.38 -1.53
C LEU A 142 -2.42 10.29 -2.84
N SER A 143 -2.15 9.32 -3.69
CA SER A 143 -2.85 9.10 -4.95
C SER A 143 -4.34 8.82 -4.71
N ALA A 144 -4.65 7.95 -3.76
CA ALA A 144 -6.03 7.68 -3.34
C ALA A 144 -6.71 8.94 -2.77
N SER A 145 -5.96 9.76 -2.02
CA SER A 145 -6.47 11.03 -1.47
C SER A 145 -6.78 12.03 -2.58
N VAL A 146 -5.92 12.16 -3.61
CA VAL A 146 -6.17 12.99 -4.79
C VAL A 146 -7.46 12.56 -5.50
N LEU A 147 -7.58 11.24 -5.74
CA LEU A 147 -8.74 10.67 -6.40
C LEU A 147 -10.02 10.99 -5.63
N LYS A 148 -10.02 10.81 -4.31
CA LYS A 148 -11.17 11.16 -3.44
C LYS A 148 -11.55 12.63 -3.56
N ARG A 149 -10.59 13.55 -3.58
CA ARG A 149 -10.86 15.00 -3.70
C ARG A 149 -11.44 15.39 -5.08
N ASN A 150 -10.90 14.79 -6.14
CA ASN A 150 -11.42 15.06 -7.51
C ASN A 150 -12.89 14.66 -7.66
N PHE A 151 -13.35 13.65 -6.94
CA PHE A 151 -14.76 13.23 -6.93
C PHE A 151 -15.59 13.87 -5.80
N GLY A 152 -15.05 14.81 -5.05
CA GLY A 152 -15.76 15.50 -3.96
C GLY A 152 -16.15 14.58 -2.80
N VAL A 153 -15.52 13.39 -2.70
CA VAL A 153 -15.77 12.45 -1.61
C VAL A 153 -14.60 12.44 -0.63
N LYS A 154 -14.86 12.02 0.59
CA LYS A 154 -13.84 11.86 1.63
C LYS A 154 -13.35 10.43 1.71
N ASP A 155 -14.27 9.47 1.60
CA ASP A 155 -14.02 8.05 1.72
C ASP A 155 -14.63 7.32 0.52
N PHE A 156 -14.01 6.23 0.06
CA PHE A 156 -14.53 5.41 -1.06
C PHE A 156 -15.78 4.61 -0.70
N GLY A 157 -16.08 4.45 0.59
CA GLY A 157 -17.24 3.71 1.07
C GLY A 157 -17.56 3.99 2.52
N LYS A 158 -18.68 3.40 3.00
CA LYS A 158 -19.17 3.54 4.38
C LYS A 158 -19.40 2.19 5.06
N ILE A 159 -18.67 1.15 4.64
CA ILE A 159 -18.84 -0.22 5.15
C ILE A 159 -18.45 -0.30 6.63
N PHE A 160 -17.36 0.37 7.00
CA PHE A 160 -16.92 0.44 8.40
C PHE A 160 -17.33 1.77 9.02
N PRO A 161 -18.26 1.76 10.01
CA PRO A 161 -18.68 2.98 10.69
C PRO A 161 -17.50 3.73 11.28
N GLY A 162 -17.32 5.00 10.87
CA GLY A 162 -16.22 5.86 11.32
C GLY A 162 -14.84 5.56 10.69
N HIS A 163 -14.73 4.53 9.84
CA HIS A 163 -13.45 4.08 9.28
C HIS A 163 -13.40 4.01 7.73
N GLY A 164 -14.45 4.41 7.02
CA GLY A 164 -14.49 4.42 5.57
C GLY A 164 -14.81 3.06 4.93
N GLY A 165 -14.38 2.86 3.70
CA GLY A 165 -14.57 1.63 2.93
C GLY A 165 -13.36 0.68 2.99
N VAL A 166 -13.51 -0.49 2.38
CA VAL A 166 -12.42 -1.47 2.24
C VAL A 166 -11.25 -0.88 1.47
N MET A 167 -11.52 -0.15 0.38
CA MET A 167 -10.48 0.48 -0.44
C MET A 167 -9.65 1.48 0.36
N ASP A 168 -10.27 2.22 1.30
CA ASP A 168 -9.59 3.19 2.17
C ASP A 168 -8.60 2.54 3.16
N ARG A 169 -8.64 1.21 3.30
CA ARG A 169 -7.74 0.43 4.17
C ARG A 169 -6.57 -0.20 3.43
N PHE A 170 -6.74 -0.39 2.13
CA PHE A 170 -5.75 -1.08 1.30
C PHE A 170 -5.15 -0.17 0.21
N ASP A 171 -5.44 1.13 0.23
CA ASP A 171 -4.94 2.08 -0.78
C ASP A 171 -3.40 2.13 -0.82
N SER A 172 -2.74 2.16 0.34
CA SER A 172 -1.28 2.06 0.46
C SER A 172 -0.78 0.67 0.04
N SER A 173 -1.51 -0.40 0.41
CA SER A 173 -1.12 -1.79 0.13
C SER A 173 -1.15 -2.13 -1.35
N LEU A 174 -1.99 -1.45 -2.14
CA LEU A 174 -2.02 -1.59 -3.60
C LEU A 174 -0.71 -1.18 -4.28
N PHE A 175 0.15 -0.44 -3.60
CA PHE A 175 1.48 -0.05 -4.08
C PHE A 175 2.57 -0.90 -3.44
N THR A 176 2.47 -1.20 -2.14
CA THR A 176 3.52 -1.97 -1.43
C THR A 176 3.56 -3.43 -1.87
N LEU A 177 2.40 -4.09 -2.04
CA LEU A 177 2.37 -5.52 -2.39
C LEU A 177 2.90 -5.83 -3.79
N PRO A 178 2.56 -5.07 -4.87
CA PRO A 178 3.17 -5.27 -6.18
C PRO A 178 4.69 -5.11 -6.15
N LEU A 179 5.19 -4.12 -5.42
CA LEU A 179 6.63 -3.91 -5.31
C LEU A 179 7.30 -5.05 -4.52
N THR A 180 6.69 -5.47 -3.41
CA THR A 180 7.16 -6.65 -2.66
C THR A 180 7.18 -7.89 -3.54
N TYR A 181 6.15 -8.10 -4.38
CA TYR A 181 6.11 -9.22 -5.32
C TYR A 181 7.23 -9.16 -6.35
N CYS A 182 7.48 -7.99 -6.95
CA CYS A 182 8.58 -7.82 -7.90
C CYS A 182 9.93 -8.13 -7.26
N VAL A 183 10.18 -7.66 -6.03
CA VAL A 183 11.42 -7.95 -5.29
C VAL A 183 11.53 -9.43 -4.97
N ALA A 184 10.43 -10.05 -4.51
CA ALA A 184 10.41 -11.47 -4.20
C ALA A 184 10.74 -12.34 -5.42
N MET A 185 10.20 -12.01 -6.61
CA MET A 185 10.50 -12.70 -7.87
C MET A 185 11.96 -12.58 -8.32
N MET A 186 12.71 -11.59 -7.81
CA MET A 186 14.14 -11.44 -8.11
C MET A 186 15.04 -12.22 -7.16
N VAL A 187 14.52 -12.60 -5.99
CA VAL A 187 15.33 -13.12 -4.87
C VAL A 187 14.97 -14.57 -4.51
N LEU A 188 13.78 -15.03 -4.90
CA LEU A 188 13.34 -16.42 -4.75
C LEU A 188 13.59 -17.24 -6.00
#